data_ab6e7e4f7d8dd96358a533ab2ada379e
#
_entry.id   ab6e7e4f7d8dd96358a533ab2ada379e
#
_cell.length_a   1.000
_cell.length_b   1.000
_cell.length_c   1.000
_cell.angle_alpha   90.00
_cell.angle_beta   90.00
_cell.angle_gamma   90.00
#
_symmetry.space_group_name_H-M   'P 1'
#
loop_
_entity.id
_entity.type
_entity.pdbx_description
1 polymer ?
#
loop_
_entity_poly.entity_id
_entity_poly.type
_entity_poly.pdbx_seq_one_letter_code
_entity_poly.pdbx_strand_id
1 'polypeptide(L)'
;MKITPLHPVLAAEVTDIDLAADLTAAQVSEIRTAMDTYGVLAFRGQTLDDAEQRRFSENFGPLEVSRKLHRKGYVPRLDTKMSDISNLDESGKPLPKDDFRLLNMYANRLWHTDSSFKRIPARYSILAAHVLPKGGGGNTEFADMRAAYDALSDAMKAKLEGL
;
A
#
# COMPACT_ATOMS: atom_id res chain seq x y z
N MET A 1 -1.93 21.31 6.06
CA MET A 1 -1.33 19.97 6.15
C MET A 1 0.08 20.10 6.67
N LYS A 2 0.52 19.22 7.56
CA LYS A 2 1.86 19.20 8.14
C LYS A 2 2.51 17.85 7.87
N ILE A 3 3.77 17.85 7.44
CA ILE A 3 4.55 16.65 7.13
C ILE A 3 5.73 16.59 8.10
N THR A 4 5.84 15.49 8.83
CA THR A 4 6.88 15.29 9.85
C THR A 4 7.62 13.99 9.57
N PRO A 5 8.95 14.01 9.31
CA PRO A 5 9.72 12.78 9.12
C PRO A 5 9.61 11.85 10.31
N LEU A 6 9.42 10.55 10.06
CA LEU A 6 9.40 9.49 11.06
C LEU A 6 10.76 8.79 11.19
N HIS A 7 11.56 8.83 10.12
CA HIS A 7 12.88 8.22 10.06
C HIS A 7 13.81 9.06 9.17
N PRO A 8 15.13 9.08 9.41
CA PRO A 8 16.08 9.89 8.63
C PRO A 8 16.10 9.60 7.12
N VAL A 9 15.77 8.37 6.72
CA VAL A 9 15.88 7.92 5.31
C VAL A 9 14.50 7.74 4.66
N LEU A 10 13.50 7.30 5.42
CA LEU A 10 12.25 6.77 4.91
C LEU A 10 11.10 7.16 5.84
N ALA A 11 9.92 7.39 5.28
CA ALA A 11 8.66 7.62 5.96
C ALA A 11 8.48 8.98 6.63
N ALA A 12 7.29 9.53 6.43
CA ALA A 12 6.82 10.71 7.14
C ALA A 12 5.35 10.54 7.58
N GLU A 13 4.99 11.21 8.67
CA GLU A 13 3.62 11.36 9.10
C GLU A 13 3.01 12.61 8.51
N VAL A 14 1.77 12.50 8.03
CA VAL A 14 1.00 13.62 7.51
C VAL A 14 -0.19 13.88 8.42
N THR A 15 -0.28 15.10 8.96
CA THR A 15 -1.35 15.55 9.85
C THR A 15 -2.04 16.80 9.28
N ASP A 16 -3.08 17.26 9.96
CA ASP A 16 -3.87 18.44 9.59
C ASP A 16 -4.45 18.34 8.16
N ILE A 17 -4.98 17.17 7.84
CA ILE A 17 -5.67 16.83 6.60
C ILE A 17 -6.79 15.84 6.90
N ASP A 18 -7.91 16.00 6.21
CA ASP A 18 -9.03 15.05 6.20
C ASP A 18 -9.07 14.37 4.82
N LEU A 19 -8.80 13.06 4.78
CA LEU A 19 -8.80 12.28 3.54
C LEU A 19 -10.20 11.89 3.06
N ALA A 20 -11.22 12.00 3.92
CA ALA A 20 -12.62 11.82 3.54
C ALA A 20 -13.16 13.03 2.76
N ALA A 21 -12.55 14.20 2.88
CA ALA A 21 -12.89 15.39 2.12
C ALA A 21 -12.23 15.42 0.73
N ASP A 22 -12.78 16.22 -0.17
CA ASP A 22 -12.15 16.48 -1.47
C ASP A 22 -10.85 17.27 -1.29
N LEU A 23 -9.76 16.77 -1.83
CA LEU A 23 -8.47 17.42 -1.75
C LEU A 23 -8.33 18.53 -2.81
N THR A 24 -7.72 19.62 -2.43
CA THR A 24 -7.30 20.64 -3.38
C THR A 24 -6.11 20.16 -4.23
N ALA A 25 -5.95 20.74 -5.42
CA ALA A 25 -4.80 20.43 -6.28
C ALA A 25 -3.46 20.69 -5.58
N ALA A 26 -3.39 21.70 -4.70
CA ALA A 26 -2.21 22.01 -3.90
C ALA A 26 -1.89 20.88 -2.90
N GLN A 27 -2.89 20.36 -2.18
CA GLN A 27 -2.71 19.24 -1.25
C GLN A 27 -2.26 17.96 -1.98
N VAL A 28 -2.87 17.65 -3.13
CA VAL A 28 -2.45 16.50 -3.97
C VAL A 28 -1.00 16.65 -4.42
N SER A 29 -0.60 17.85 -4.86
CA SER A 29 0.78 18.13 -5.27
C SER A 29 1.77 17.99 -4.10
N GLU A 30 1.40 18.48 -2.92
CA GLU A 30 2.23 18.38 -1.72
C GLU A 30 2.40 16.92 -1.27
N ILE A 31 1.34 16.11 -1.31
CA ILE A 31 1.41 14.66 -1.02
C ILE A 31 2.33 13.96 -2.02
N ARG A 32 2.25 14.27 -3.32
CA ARG A 32 3.15 13.70 -4.34
C ARG A 32 4.61 14.02 -4.07
N THR A 33 4.90 15.28 -3.76
CA THR A 33 6.27 15.72 -3.40
C THR A 33 6.78 15.00 -2.16
N ALA A 34 5.93 14.85 -1.14
CA ALA A 34 6.26 14.11 0.06
C ALA A 34 6.51 12.62 -0.21
N MET A 35 5.70 11.97 -1.07
CA MET A 35 5.93 10.59 -1.50
C MET A 35 7.26 10.43 -2.24
N ASP A 36 7.60 11.36 -3.13
CA ASP A 36 8.88 11.33 -3.87
C ASP A 36 10.07 11.50 -2.90
N THR A 37 9.89 12.25 -1.82
CA THR A 37 10.92 12.50 -0.80
C THR A 37 11.07 11.33 0.16
N TYR A 38 9.96 10.89 0.77
CA TYR A 38 9.98 9.98 1.91
C TYR A 38 9.64 8.52 1.56
N GLY A 39 9.13 8.25 0.37
CA GLY A 39 8.75 6.90 -0.08
C GLY A 39 7.54 6.28 0.62
N VAL A 40 7.26 6.63 1.86
CA VAL A 40 6.10 6.18 2.64
C VAL A 40 5.49 7.34 3.40
N LEU A 41 4.17 7.47 3.34
CA LEU A 41 3.42 8.43 4.13
C LEU A 41 2.39 7.73 5.02
N ALA A 42 2.39 8.09 6.30
CA ALA A 42 1.42 7.61 7.29
C ALA A 42 0.41 8.71 7.60
N PHE A 43 -0.86 8.42 7.39
CA PHE A 43 -1.99 9.30 7.73
C PHE A 43 -2.73 8.69 8.91
N ARG A 44 -2.48 9.17 10.12
CA ARG A 44 -3.09 8.62 11.32
C ARG A 44 -4.48 9.19 11.58
N GLY A 45 -5.32 8.39 12.22
CA GLY A 45 -6.65 8.83 12.66
C GLY A 45 -7.64 9.08 11.52
N GLN A 46 -7.35 8.56 10.32
CA GLN A 46 -8.26 8.63 9.17
C GLN A 46 -9.23 7.44 9.22
N THR A 47 -10.52 7.74 9.26
CA THR A 47 -11.57 6.71 9.16
C THR A 47 -12.21 6.87 7.79
N LEU A 48 -11.81 6.04 6.85
CA LEU A 48 -12.31 6.06 5.47
C LEU A 48 -13.22 4.86 5.22
N ASP A 49 -14.35 5.09 4.56
CA ASP A 49 -15.07 4.01 3.91
C ASP A 49 -14.43 3.65 2.55
N ASP A 50 -14.91 2.59 1.92
CA ASP A 50 -14.36 2.10 0.65
C ASP A 50 -14.49 3.14 -0.49
N ALA A 51 -15.56 3.94 -0.50
CA ALA A 51 -15.79 4.97 -1.50
C ALA A 51 -14.86 6.17 -1.29
N GLU A 52 -14.63 6.56 -0.04
CA GLU A 52 -13.73 7.64 0.34
C GLU A 52 -12.27 7.25 0.07
N GLN A 53 -11.86 6.04 0.43
CA GLN A 53 -10.52 5.55 0.10
C GLN A 53 -10.28 5.51 -1.41
N ARG A 54 -11.27 5.08 -2.19
CA ARG A 54 -11.18 5.08 -3.65
C ARG A 54 -11.08 6.50 -4.21
N ARG A 55 -11.94 7.43 -3.77
CA ARG A 55 -11.92 8.84 -4.18
C ARG A 55 -10.57 9.50 -3.86
N PHE A 56 -10.04 9.28 -2.65
CA PHE A 56 -8.70 9.74 -2.28
C PHE A 56 -7.64 9.19 -3.25
N SER A 57 -7.68 7.90 -3.55
CA SER A 57 -6.71 7.22 -4.41
C SER A 57 -6.74 7.75 -5.86
N GLU A 58 -7.93 8.08 -6.38
CA GLU A 58 -8.13 8.59 -7.74
C GLU A 58 -7.45 9.96 -7.99
N ASN A 59 -7.12 10.73 -6.93
CA ASN A 59 -6.32 11.95 -7.07
C ASN A 59 -4.90 11.69 -7.61
N PHE A 60 -4.41 10.46 -7.52
CA PHE A 60 -3.04 10.10 -7.91
C PHE A 60 -2.98 9.41 -9.27
N GLY A 61 -4.10 9.11 -9.89
CA GLY A 61 -4.22 8.52 -11.20
C GLY A 61 -5.28 7.41 -11.29
N PRO A 62 -5.38 6.74 -12.44
CA PRO A 62 -6.34 5.66 -12.62
C PRO A 62 -6.02 4.50 -11.70
N LEU A 63 -7.05 3.95 -11.06
CA LEU A 63 -6.88 2.81 -10.17
C LEU A 63 -6.56 1.53 -10.96
N GLU A 64 -5.62 0.77 -10.42
CA GLU A 64 -5.33 -0.56 -10.92
C GLU A 64 -6.49 -1.51 -10.65
N VAL A 65 -6.86 -2.29 -11.67
CA VAL A 65 -7.84 -3.36 -11.48
C VAL A 65 -7.13 -4.58 -10.86
N SER A 66 -7.56 -4.97 -9.68
CA SER A 66 -7.10 -6.17 -9.01
C SER A 66 -7.42 -7.40 -9.87
N ARG A 67 -6.45 -8.30 -10.05
CA ARG A 67 -6.71 -9.59 -10.69
C ARG A 67 -7.64 -10.37 -9.78
N LYS A 68 -8.88 -10.59 -10.24
CA LYS A 68 -9.79 -11.51 -9.56
C LYS A 68 -9.12 -12.88 -9.54
N LEU A 69 -9.00 -13.47 -8.37
CA LEU A 69 -8.71 -14.89 -8.28
C LEU A 69 -9.90 -15.61 -8.93
N HIS A 70 -9.75 -16.03 -10.18
CA HIS A 70 -10.76 -16.74 -10.95
C HIS A 70 -10.93 -18.15 -10.37
N ARG A 71 -11.64 -18.23 -9.25
CA ARG A 71 -12.09 -19.51 -8.71
C ARG A 71 -13.60 -19.58 -8.80
N LYS A 72 -14.12 -20.69 -9.34
CA LYS A 72 -15.55 -20.93 -9.45
C LYS A 72 -16.21 -20.77 -8.06
N GLY A 73 -17.18 -19.89 -7.95
CA GLY A 73 -17.91 -19.63 -6.70
C GLY A 73 -17.28 -18.60 -5.76
N TYR A 74 -16.13 -17.99 -6.09
CA TYR A 74 -15.57 -16.92 -5.30
C TYR A 74 -16.26 -15.59 -5.62
N VAL A 75 -16.78 -14.95 -4.59
CA VAL A 75 -17.36 -13.59 -4.65
C VAL A 75 -16.45 -12.65 -3.85
N PRO A 76 -15.82 -11.65 -4.48
CA PRO A 76 -15.02 -10.65 -3.76
C PRO A 76 -15.89 -9.84 -2.81
N ARG A 77 -15.39 -9.52 -1.62
CA ARG A 77 -16.05 -8.60 -0.68
C ARG A 77 -15.99 -7.16 -1.16
N LEU A 78 -14.94 -6.80 -1.90
CA LEU A 78 -14.67 -5.45 -2.35
C LEU A 78 -14.79 -5.33 -3.88
N ASP A 79 -14.93 -4.10 -4.35
CA ASP A 79 -14.84 -3.74 -5.76
C ASP A 79 -13.50 -4.21 -6.38
N THR A 80 -13.49 -4.43 -7.70
CA THR A 80 -12.29 -4.89 -8.43
C THR A 80 -11.13 -3.89 -8.42
N LYS A 81 -11.37 -2.65 -8.06
CA LYS A 81 -10.34 -1.60 -7.92
C LYS A 81 -9.75 -1.54 -6.51
N MET A 82 -10.16 -2.45 -5.64
CA MET A 82 -9.65 -2.58 -4.28
C MET A 82 -9.23 -4.02 -4.02
N SER A 83 -8.23 -4.20 -3.16
CA SER A 83 -7.75 -5.51 -2.72
C SER A 83 -8.07 -5.69 -1.25
N ASP A 84 -8.76 -6.79 -0.92
CA ASP A 84 -9.05 -7.17 0.45
C ASP A 84 -7.84 -7.91 1.04
N ILE A 85 -7.16 -7.27 1.99
CA ILE A 85 -6.04 -7.87 2.74
C ILE A 85 -6.59 -8.29 4.11
N SER A 86 -7.33 -9.39 4.12
CA SER A 86 -7.95 -9.91 5.33
C SER A 86 -7.99 -11.44 5.37
N ASN A 87 -8.12 -11.99 6.56
CA ASN A 87 -8.37 -13.43 6.78
C ASN A 87 -9.87 -13.74 6.93
N LEU A 88 -10.73 -12.91 6.34
CA LEU A 88 -12.18 -13.04 6.46
C LEU A 88 -12.81 -13.55 5.18
N ASP A 89 -13.89 -14.30 5.34
CA ASP A 89 -14.76 -14.68 4.23
C ASP A 89 -15.74 -13.54 3.85
N GLU A 90 -16.57 -13.78 2.87
CA GLU A 90 -17.59 -12.84 2.38
C GLU A 90 -18.66 -12.48 3.42
N SER A 91 -18.81 -13.27 4.48
CA SER A 91 -19.70 -13.00 5.61
C SER A 91 -19.00 -12.28 6.76
N GLY A 92 -17.69 -11.99 6.63
CA GLY A 92 -16.88 -11.36 7.67
C GLY A 92 -16.40 -12.31 8.76
N LYS A 93 -16.49 -13.63 8.56
CA LYS A 93 -15.97 -14.64 9.49
C LYS A 93 -14.54 -15.06 9.12
N PRO A 94 -13.72 -15.48 10.10
CA PRO A 94 -12.40 -16.00 9.81
C PRO A 94 -12.43 -17.16 8.81
N LEU A 95 -11.52 -17.13 7.83
CA LEU A 95 -11.32 -18.20 6.88
C LEU A 95 -10.90 -19.50 7.55
N PRO A 96 -11.36 -20.68 7.06
CA PRO A 96 -10.81 -21.96 7.45
C PRO A 96 -9.29 -22.00 7.25
N LYS A 97 -8.56 -22.72 8.11
CA LYS A 97 -7.08 -22.78 8.08
C LYS A 97 -6.50 -23.33 6.77
N ASP A 98 -7.25 -24.14 6.05
CA ASP A 98 -6.92 -24.75 4.77
C ASP A 98 -7.41 -23.94 3.56
N ASP A 99 -7.95 -22.75 3.76
CA ASP A 99 -8.39 -21.89 2.67
C ASP A 99 -7.20 -21.38 1.84
N PHE A 100 -7.28 -21.54 0.53
CA PHE A 100 -6.22 -21.14 -0.41
C PHE A 100 -5.87 -19.66 -0.34
N ARG A 101 -6.79 -18.80 0.08
CA ARG A 101 -6.58 -17.35 0.24
C ARG A 101 -5.52 -17.06 1.30
N LEU A 102 -5.42 -17.91 2.34
CA LEU A 102 -4.39 -17.79 3.37
C LEU A 102 -2.98 -18.04 2.81
N LEU A 103 -2.83 -18.91 1.80
CA LEU A 103 -1.54 -19.14 1.14
C LEU A 103 -1.04 -17.88 0.43
N ASN A 104 -1.94 -17.16 -0.25
CA ASN A 104 -1.59 -15.88 -0.86
C ASN A 104 -1.19 -14.82 0.18
N MET A 105 -1.85 -14.83 1.34
CA MET A 105 -1.49 -13.93 2.45
C MET A 105 -0.11 -14.24 3.04
N TYR A 106 0.31 -15.51 3.04
CA TYR A 106 1.67 -15.87 3.46
C TYR A 106 2.73 -15.30 2.51
N ALA A 107 2.45 -15.21 1.21
CA ALA A 107 3.36 -14.60 0.24
C ALA A 107 3.61 -13.11 0.55
N ASN A 108 2.63 -12.38 1.08
CA ASN A 108 2.79 -10.98 1.48
C ASN A 108 3.74 -10.77 2.67
N ARG A 109 4.18 -11.84 3.35
CA ARG A 109 5.21 -11.76 4.39
C ARG A 109 6.63 -11.71 3.84
N LEU A 110 6.81 -11.98 2.55
CA LEU A 110 8.09 -11.85 1.87
C LEU A 110 8.28 -10.41 1.39
N TRP A 111 9.51 -9.92 1.44
CA TRP A 111 9.86 -8.64 0.83
C TRP A 111 9.52 -8.64 -0.66
N HIS A 112 8.73 -7.71 -1.11
CA HIS A 112 8.27 -7.60 -2.49
C HIS A 112 7.98 -6.16 -2.87
N THR A 113 7.80 -5.94 -4.16
CA THR A 113 7.28 -4.70 -4.72
C THR A 113 5.94 -5.01 -5.37
N ASP A 114 4.92 -4.22 -5.04
CA ASP A 114 3.59 -4.36 -5.62
C ASP A 114 3.61 -4.09 -7.13
N SER A 115 2.79 -4.85 -7.86
CA SER A 115 2.56 -4.67 -9.30
C SER A 115 3.80 -4.74 -10.21
N SER A 116 4.98 -5.09 -9.70
CA SER A 116 6.24 -5.15 -10.46
C SER A 116 6.19 -6.12 -11.66
N PHE A 117 5.28 -7.09 -11.64
CA PHE A 117 5.04 -8.04 -12.73
C PHE A 117 4.22 -7.46 -13.90
N LYS A 118 3.71 -6.23 -13.77
CA LYS A 118 2.94 -5.56 -14.82
C LYS A 118 3.86 -4.71 -15.71
N ARG A 119 3.53 -4.58 -16.99
CA ARG A 119 4.23 -3.69 -17.91
C ARG A 119 4.19 -2.23 -17.46
N ILE A 120 3.07 -1.81 -16.89
CA ILE A 120 2.89 -0.50 -16.25
C ILE A 120 2.46 -0.79 -14.82
N PRO A 121 3.37 -0.76 -13.85
CA PRO A 121 3.05 -0.97 -12.45
C PRO A 121 2.29 0.22 -11.86
N ALA A 122 1.59 0.00 -10.76
CA ALA A 122 1.01 1.08 -9.97
C ALA A 122 2.13 1.97 -9.42
N ARG A 123 1.92 3.28 -9.46
CA ARG A 123 2.88 4.25 -8.91
C ARG A 123 2.88 4.26 -7.39
N TYR A 124 1.71 4.08 -6.77
CA TYR A 124 1.51 4.06 -5.33
C TYR A 124 0.63 2.87 -4.94
N SER A 125 0.89 2.30 -3.77
CA SER A 125 0.00 1.40 -3.05
C SER A 125 -0.57 2.12 -1.84
N ILE A 126 -1.89 2.07 -1.67
CA ILE A 126 -2.60 2.74 -0.58
C ILE A 126 -3.29 1.69 0.26
N LEU A 127 -2.89 1.60 1.53
CA LEU A 127 -3.41 0.64 2.50
C LEU A 127 -4.18 1.37 3.60
N ALA A 128 -5.44 0.99 3.83
CA ALA A 128 -6.22 1.44 4.98
C ALA A 128 -6.43 0.29 5.97
N ALA A 129 -6.17 0.56 7.25
CA ALA A 129 -6.34 -0.41 8.32
C ALA A 129 -7.74 -0.23 8.95
N HIS A 130 -8.70 -1.04 8.55
CA HIS A 130 -10.07 -1.03 9.10
C HIS A 130 -10.17 -1.77 10.42
N VAL A 131 -9.39 -2.84 10.61
CA VAL A 131 -9.37 -3.65 11.83
C VAL A 131 -7.93 -3.99 12.19
N LEU A 132 -7.56 -3.71 13.43
CA LEU A 132 -6.25 -4.03 13.96
C LEU A 132 -6.32 -5.25 14.88
N PRO A 133 -5.26 -6.09 14.95
CA PRO A 133 -5.20 -7.20 15.88
C PRO A 133 -5.26 -6.73 17.34
N LYS A 134 -6.15 -7.28 18.15
CA LYS A 134 -6.30 -6.90 19.58
C LYS A 134 -5.04 -7.13 20.43
N GLY A 135 -4.20 -8.07 20.04
CA GLY A 135 -2.94 -8.42 20.72
C GLY A 135 -1.70 -7.74 20.13
N GLY A 136 -1.85 -6.81 19.18
CA GLY A 136 -0.74 -6.26 18.44
C GLY A 136 -0.23 -7.21 17.34
N GLY A 137 0.84 -6.82 16.64
CA GLY A 137 1.39 -7.56 15.51
C GLY A 137 0.73 -7.20 14.18
N GLY A 138 1.10 -7.92 13.10
CA GLY A 138 0.62 -7.63 11.76
C GLY A 138 1.20 -6.32 11.19
N ASN A 139 2.39 -5.94 11.64
CA ASN A 139 3.06 -4.73 11.16
C ASN A 139 3.37 -4.84 9.68
N THR A 140 3.22 -3.73 8.96
CA THR A 140 3.75 -3.57 7.61
C THR A 140 5.12 -2.92 7.70
N GLU A 141 6.11 -3.56 7.12
CA GLU A 141 7.50 -3.07 7.12
C GLU A 141 7.86 -2.58 5.72
N PHE A 142 8.68 -1.54 5.66
CA PHE A 142 9.10 -0.91 4.42
C PHE A 142 10.62 -0.81 4.35
N ALA A 143 11.18 -0.92 3.14
CA ALA A 143 12.58 -0.68 2.85
C ALA A 143 12.72 0.31 1.71
N ASP A 144 13.59 1.32 1.86
CA ASP A 144 13.91 2.25 0.77
C ASP A 144 14.99 1.65 -0.13
N MET A 145 14.59 1.22 -1.33
CA MET A 145 15.50 0.64 -2.30
C MET A 145 16.47 1.67 -2.90
N ARG A 146 16.16 2.97 -2.84
CA ARG A 146 17.08 4.05 -3.25
C ARG A 146 18.25 4.11 -2.28
N ALA A 147 17.97 4.17 -0.98
CA ALA A 147 19.00 4.14 0.05
C ALA A 147 19.78 2.82 0.07
N ALA A 148 19.10 1.70 -0.19
CA ALA A 148 19.75 0.39 -0.32
C ALA A 148 20.73 0.37 -1.51
N TYR A 149 20.36 0.92 -2.66
CA TYR A 149 21.23 1.06 -3.82
C TYR A 149 22.43 1.99 -3.51
N ASP A 150 22.16 3.14 -2.88
CA ASP A 150 23.21 4.10 -2.52
C ASP A 150 24.27 3.51 -1.58
N ALA A 151 23.86 2.59 -0.71
CA ALA A 151 24.76 1.88 0.22
C ALA A 151 25.58 0.77 -0.44
N LEU A 152 25.34 0.41 -1.70
CA LEU A 152 26.14 -0.58 -2.41
C LEU A 152 27.54 -0.06 -2.72
N SER A 153 28.50 -0.96 -2.75
CA SER A 153 29.84 -0.64 -3.27
C SER A 153 29.79 -0.30 -4.77
N ASP A 154 30.76 0.51 -5.24
CA ASP A 154 30.86 0.87 -6.66
C ASP A 154 30.96 -0.38 -7.56
N ALA A 155 31.68 -1.41 -7.12
CA ALA A 155 31.78 -2.69 -7.84
C ALA A 155 30.41 -3.38 -7.99
N MET A 156 29.55 -3.30 -6.96
CA MET A 156 28.21 -3.88 -7.03
C MET A 156 27.29 -3.04 -7.91
N LYS A 157 27.36 -1.70 -7.84
CA LYS A 157 26.62 -0.80 -8.71
C LYS A 157 26.95 -1.06 -10.19
N ALA A 158 28.26 -1.12 -10.52
CA ALA A 158 28.71 -1.42 -11.88
C ALA A 158 28.23 -2.80 -12.39
N LYS A 159 28.12 -3.80 -11.50
CA LYS A 159 27.57 -5.11 -11.85
C LYS A 159 26.08 -5.05 -12.16
N LEU A 160 25.31 -4.23 -11.43
CA LEU A 160 23.87 -4.08 -11.65
C LEU A 160 23.53 -3.29 -12.90
N GLU A 161 24.35 -2.32 -13.27
CA GLU A 161 24.17 -1.52 -14.50
C GLU A 161 24.27 -2.38 -15.79
N GLY A 162 24.85 -3.56 -15.72
CA GLY A 162 24.99 -4.48 -16.84
C GLY A 162 23.86 -5.53 -16.95
N LEU A 163 22.85 -5.48 -16.06
CA LEU A 163 21.70 -6.39 -16.06
C LEU A 163 20.48 -5.70 -16.65
#